data_d66baf33df2c1038d44ea7d3750864d5
#
_entry.id   d66baf33df2c1038d44ea7d3750864d5
#
_cell.length_a   1.000
_cell.length_b   1.000
_cell.length_c   1.000
_cell.angle_alpha   90.00
_cell.angle_beta   90.00
_cell.angle_gamma   90.00
#
_symmetry.space_group_name_H-M   'P 1'
#
loop_
_entity.id
_entity.type
_entity.pdbx_description
1 polymer ?
#
loop_
_entity_poly.entity_id
_entity_poly.type
_entity_poly.pdbx_seq_one_letter_code
_entity_poly.pdbx_strand_id
1 'polypeptide(L)'
;MPIAGEWFTPTELSFNSIKARPETTWVHFSLGNGNGITGQGEITDTQVDQPIAPIVARLANNLRGHKLTADTDVITLNNLSIEQLETDIPLATAVSGLRCAIADALAQVLQMPMVDYLRELYDHEGKADRKVQLYSNINRALKPDFDGPVDRSPDGFAEMAQRAMEAGFTTAKCAPFDECMAPFSNSGLPRDAEIGLDRIRAAKAVIGPDRTLLVDCHSRFDLESALALEPELREAGVGWFEEPVDPITMADELRIIRDKAEMTMAGAEMGYGVDLFKKLMEEDVLDVVMPDVKFCGGPVEAYLIGRELEPRWKGSVSMHCPSGPLSLLASAHATAAFGATIPLEHAVYEAEWRHGS
;
A
#
# COMPACT_ATOMS: atom_id res chain seq x y z
N MET A 1 21.93 -0.70 9.51
CA MET A 1 22.77 -1.06 10.71
C MET A 1 22.31 -0.17 11.86
N PRO A 2 22.31 -0.61 13.14
CA PRO A 2 21.94 0.28 14.24
C PRO A 2 22.92 1.46 14.29
N ILE A 3 22.36 2.67 14.45
CA ILE A 3 23.18 3.87 14.67
C ILE A 3 23.81 3.72 16.06
N ALA A 4 25.12 3.71 16.14
CA ALA A 4 25.85 3.27 17.32
C ALA A 4 25.51 4.10 18.57
N GLY A 5 25.06 3.44 19.63
CA GLY A 5 24.89 4.00 20.98
C GLY A 5 23.51 4.50 21.35
N GLU A 6 22.53 4.52 20.43
CA GLU A 6 21.17 5.00 20.70
C GLU A 6 20.18 3.83 20.70
N TRP A 7 19.15 3.91 21.57
CA TRP A 7 18.13 2.88 21.71
C TRP A 7 16.81 3.45 22.20
N PHE A 8 15.74 2.76 21.90
CA PHE A 8 14.40 2.98 22.45
C PHE A 8 14.01 1.82 23.39
N THR A 9 13.42 2.12 24.54
CA THR A 9 12.96 1.09 25.48
C THR A 9 11.47 1.23 25.71
N PRO A 10 10.61 0.42 25.06
CA PRO A 10 9.16 0.52 25.22
C PRO A 10 8.70 0.06 26.62
N THR A 11 7.79 0.80 27.22
CA THR A 11 7.15 0.49 28.50
C THR A 11 5.63 0.56 28.44
N GLU A 12 5.07 1.27 27.45
CA GLU A 12 3.66 1.57 27.32
C GLU A 12 3.17 1.23 25.91
N LEU A 13 1.95 0.72 25.82
CA LEU A 13 1.22 0.50 24.58
C LEU A 13 -0.21 1.02 24.74
N SER A 14 -0.68 1.80 23.80
CA SER A 14 -2.06 2.26 23.74
C SER A 14 -2.63 2.19 22.35
N PHE A 15 -3.94 1.98 22.22
CA PHE A 15 -4.65 1.93 20.94
C PHE A 15 -5.67 3.05 20.85
N ASN A 16 -5.87 3.56 19.65
CA ASN A 16 -6.93 4.48 19.30
C ASN A 16 -7.55 4.05 17.97
N SER A 17 -8.87 4.01 17.89
CA SER A 17 -9.61 3.63 16.69
C SER A 17 -10.48 4.79 16.24
N ILE A 18 -10.42 5.09 14.94
CA ILE A 18 -11.19 6.15 14.30
C ILE A 18 -12.06 5.52 13.24
N LYS A 19 -13.39 5.61 13.39
CA LYS A 19 -14.34 5.14 12.40
C LYS A 19 -14.37 6.13 11.24
N ALA A 20 -13.65 5.82 10.18
CA ALA A 20 -13.53 6.68 9.01
C ALA A 20 -14.77 6.58 8.11
N ARG A 21 -15.31 5.36 7.94
CA ARG A 21 -16.55 5.04 7.22
C ARG A 21 -17.25 3.86 7.90
N PRO A 22 -18.50 3.54 7.56
CA PRO A 22 -19.22 2.38 8.15
C PRO A 22 -18.43 1.07 8.08
N GLU A 23 -17.67 0.86 7.02
CA GLU A 23 -16.87 -0.34 6.78
C GLU A 23 -15.37 -0.15 7.00
N THR A 24 -14.93 1.07 7.37
CA THR A 24 -13.50 1.37 7.54
C THR A 24 -13.24 1.96 8.92
N THR A 25 -12.37 1.30 9.67
CA THR A 25 -11.86 1.78 10.95
C THR A 25 -10.35 1.94 10.84
N TRP A 26 -9.84 3.15 11.03
CA TRP A 26 -8.41 3.35 11.18
C TRP A 26 -8.02 2.97 12.60
N VAL A 27 -7.10 2.02 12.74
CA VAL A 27 -6.61 1.54 14.02
C VAL A 27 -5.17 1.98 14.19
N HIS A 28 -5.00 2.97 15.06
CA HIS A 28 -3.69 3.51 15.44
C HIS A 28 -3.25 2.93 16.76
N PHE A 29 -1.95 2.85 16.99
CA PHE A 29 -1.39 2.57 18.30
C PHE A 29 -0.12 3.37 18.55
N SER A 30 0.19 3.54 19.82
CA SER A 30 1.37 4.25 20.29
C SER A 30 2.21 3.33 21.16
N LEU A 31 3.51 3.28 20.91
CA LEU A 31 4.51 2.54 21.69
C LEU A 31 5.41 3.55 22.41
N GLY A 32 5.23 3.74 23.70
CA GLY A 32 5.87 4.78 24.51
C GLY A 32 6.96 4.24 25.43
N ASN A 33 7.91 5.13 25.86
CA ASN A 33 8.94 4.81 26.85
C ASN A 33 8.68 5.46 28.24
N GLY A 34 7.54 6.13 28.41
CA GLY A 34 7.20 6.86 29.64
C GLY A 34 8.01 8.16 29.89
N ASN A 35 9.00 8.48 29.03
CA ASN A 35 9.90 9.64 29.16
C ASN A 35 9.79 10.61 27.97
N GLY A 36 8.64 10.61 27.26
CA GLY A 36 8.35 11.58 26.21
C GLY A 36 8.63 11.11 24.79
N ILE A 37 9.27 9.95 24.57
CA ILE A 37 9.40 9.33 23.24
C ILE A 37 8.23 8.40 23.03
N THR A 38 7.52 8.56 21.91
CA THR A 38 6.37 7.73 21.56
C THR A 38 6.35 7.49 20.04
N GLY A 39 6.63 6.26 19.65
CA GLY A 39 6.50 5.84 18.25
C GLY A 39 5.07 5.50 17.88
N GLN A 40 4.66 5.82 16.66
CA GLN A 40 3.31 5.65 16.15
C GLN A 40 3.25 4.54 15.11
N GLY A 41 2.20 3.72 15.16
CA GLY A 41 1.90 2.69 14.17
C GLY A 41 0.43 2.66 13.79
N GLU A 42 0.15 2.14 12.60
CA GLU A 42 -1.20 1.93 12.09
C GLU A 42 -1.37 0.50 11.60
N ILE A 43 -2.51 -0.10 11.97
CA ILE A 43 -2.88 -1.48 11.61
C ILE A 43 -4.33 -1.53 11.11
N THR A 44 -4.70 -0.63 10.25
CA THR A 44 -6.05 -0.60 9.66
C THR A 44 -6.33 -1.92 8.95
N ASP A 45 -7.27 -2.71 9.46
CA ASP A 45 -7.54 -4.10 9.06
C ASP A 45 -8.69 -4.21 8.04
N THR A 46 -8.58 -3.56 6.91
CA THR A 46 -9.65 -3.58 5.90
C THR A 46 -9.69 -4.84 5.03
N GLN A 47 -8.68 -5.72 5.12
CA GLN A 47 -8.51 -6.86 4.21
C GLN A 47 -8.22 -8.19 4.90
N VAL A 48 -8.30 -8.26 6.24
CA VAL A 48 -7.98 -9.46 7.01
C VAL A 48 -9.11 -9.85 7.96
N ASP A 49 -9.38 -11.13 8.08
CA ASP A 49 -10.47 -11.70 8.87
C ASP A 49 -10.22 -11.72 10.38
N GLN A 50 -8.99 -11.43 10.82
CA GLN A 50 -8.59 -11.50 12.23
C GLN A 50 -8.33 -10.10 12.81
N PRO A 51 -8.73 -9.84 14.06
CA PRO A 51 -8.37 -8.60 14.74
C PRO A 51 -6.86 -8.55 15.00
N ILE A 52 -6.18 -7.55 14.46
CA ILE A 52 -4.72 -7.40 14.50
C ILE A 52 -4.22 -6.81 15.83
N ALA A 53 -5.03 -5.94 16.47
CA ALA A 53 -4.63 -5.31 17.73
C ALA A 53 -4.21 -6.29 18.84
N PRO A 54 -4.88 -7.46 19.08
CA PRO A 54 -4.40 -8.48 20.00
C PRO A 54 -3.04 -9.07 19.62
N ILE A 55 -2.73 -9.21 18.32
CA ILE A 55 -1.42 -9.69 17.84
C ILE A 55 -0.36 -8.65 18.19
N VAL A 56 -0.60 -7.37 17.88
CA VAL A 56 0.30 -6.25 18.26
C VAL A 56 0.54 -6.24 19.76
N ALA A 57 -0.51 -6.35 20.58
CA ALA A 57 -0.38 -6.34 22.04
C ALA A 57 0.49 -7.49 22.56
N ARG A 58 0.32 -8.70 22.01
CA ARG A 58 1.13 -9.87 22.36
C ARG A 58 2.59 -9.67 21.98
N LEU A 59 2.88 -9.23 20.75
CA LEU A 59 4.24 -9.00 20.26
C LEU A 59 4.93 -7.86 21.04
N ALA A 60 4.23 -6.74 21.26
CA ALA A 60 4.75 -5.60 22.00
C ALA A 60 5.07 -5.93 23.46
N ASN A 61 4.33 -6.85 24.08
CA ASN A 61 4.62 -7.29 25.46
C ASN A 61 6.02 -7.92 25.57
N ASN A 62 6.47 -8.64 24.54
CA ASN A 62 7.81 -9.22 24.50
C ASN A 62 8.92 -8.18 24.25
N LEU A 63 8.58 -6.97 23.80
CA LEU A 63 9.53 -5.87 23.64
C LEU A 63 9.70 -5.06 24.92
N ARG A 64 8.77 -5.15 25.87
CA ARG A 64 8.71 -4.29 27.06
C ARG A 64 10.00 -4.39 27.89
N GLY A 65 10.63 -3.25 28.14
CA GLY A 65 11.87 -3.14 28.93
C GLY A 65 13.15 -3.53 28.18
N HIS A 66 13.05 -4.03 26.94
CA HIS A 66 14.21 -4.31 26.11
C HIS A 66 14.73 -3.03 25.44
N LYS A 67 16.04 -2.94 25.26
CA LYS A 67 16.67 -1.89 24.46
C LYS A 67 16.55 -2.27 22.99
N LEU A 68 15.74 -1.53 22.24
CA LEU A 68 15.57 -1.70 20.80
C LEU A 68 16.53 -0.76 20.07
N THR A 69 17.33 -1.28 19.18
CA THR A 69 18.31 -0.56 18.37
C THR A 69 18.00 -0.56 16.88
N ALA A 70 17.05 -1.42 16.49
CA ALA A 70 16.55 -1.55 15.13
C ALA A 70 15.04 -1.89 15.15
N ASP A 71 14.34 -1.52 14.10
CA ASP A 71 12.93 -1.87 13.92
C ASP A 71 12.72 -3.39 13.81
N THR A 72 13.70 -4.13 13.29
CA THR A 72 13.71 -5.58 13.19
C THR A 72 13.86 -6.32 14.53
N ASP A 73 14.15 -5.62 15.64
CA ASP A 73 14.20 -6.24 16.97
C ASP A 73 12.86 -6.89 17.37
N VAL A 74 11.73 -6.41 16.80
CA VAL A 74 10.43 -7.07 16.99
C VAL A 74 10.42 -8.49 16.46
N ILE A 75 11.08 -8.77 15.34
CA ILE A 75 11.18 -10.12 14.74
C ILE A 75 12.04 -11.01 15.65
N THR A 76 13.22 -10.53 16.02
CA THR A 76 14.19 -11.28 16.84
C THR A 76 13.65 -11.63 18.23
N LEU A 77 13.08 -10.64 18.94
CA LEU A 77 12.56 -10.81 20.30
C LEU A 77 11.29 -11.67 20.37
N ASN A 78 10.59 -11.82 19.24
CA ASN A 78 9.43 -12.68 19.12
C ASN A 78 9.73 -14.04 18.46
N ASN A 79 10.99 -14.33 18.11
CA ASN A 79 11.42 -15.56 17.43
C ASN A 79 10.61 -15.84 16.14
N LEU A 80 10.35 -14.82 15.34
CA LEU A 80 9.62 -14.93 14.08
C LEU A 80 10.58 -15.23 12.93
N SER A 81 10.12 -16.02 11.96
CA SER A 81 10.80 -16.22 10.68
C SER A 81 10.22 -15.35 9.57
N ILE A 82 11.00 -15.08 8.55
CA ILE A 82 10.52 -14.35 7.35
C ILE A 82 9.41 -15.15 6.66
N GLU A 83 9.55 -16.45 6.52
CA GLU A 83 8.53 -17.34 5.95
C GLU A 83 7.15 -17.22 6.64
N GLN A 84 7.13 -17.05 7.98
CA GLN A 84 5.88 -16.79 8.70
C GLN A 84 5.26 -15.45 8.30
N LEU A 85 6.09 -14.43 8.08
CA LEU A 85 5.63 -13.09 7.70
C LEU A 85 5.18 -13.01 6.23
N GLU A 86 5.76 -13.83 5.37
CA GLU A 86 5.33 -13.95 3.97
C GLU A 86 3.99 -14.67 3.80
N THR A 87 3.61 -15.54 4.76
CA THR A 87 2.45 -16.42 4.64
C THR A 87 1.28 -16.06 5.57
N ASP A 88 1.51 -15.27 6.64
CA ASP A 88 0.51 -14.85 7.63
C ASP A 88 0.32 -13.32 7.58
N ILE A 89 -0.62 -12.86 6.75
CA ILE A 89 -0.91 -11.43 6.55
C ILE A 89 -1.27 -10.71 7.86
N PRO A 90 -2.12 -11.25 8.77
CA PRO A 90 -2.36 -10.63 10.07
C PRO A 90 -1.09 -10.45 10.91
N LEU A 91 -0.20 -11.44 10.92
CA LEU A 91 1.08 -11.37 11.62
C LEU A 91 2.01 -10.34 10.97
N ALA A 92 2.13 -10.37 9.64
CA ALA A 92 2.90 -9.40 8.87
C ALA A 92 2.42 -7.96 9.12
N THR A 93 1.11 -7.74 9.15
CA THR A 93 0.50 -6.43 9.46
C THR A 93 0.87 -5.95 10.86
N ALA A 94 0.76 -6.83 11.87
CA ALA A 94 1.11 -6.49 13.25
C ALA A 94 2.62 -6.17 13.39
N VAL A 95 3.47 -6.94 12.75
CA VAL A 95 4.94 -6.72 12.75
C VAL A 95 5.29 -5.43 12.00
N SER A 96 4.69 -5.17 10.84
CA SER A 96 4.93 -3.96 10.05
C SER A 96 4.52 -2.70 10.80
N GLY A 97 3.37 -2.72 11.48
CA GLY A 97 2.94 -1.63 12.36
C GLY A 97 3.91 -1.39 13.52
N LEU A 98 4.39 -2.46 14.18
CA LEU A 98 5.38 -2.34 15.26
C LEU A 98 6.73 -1.86 14.73
N ARG A 99 7.19 -2.32 13.58
CA ARG A 99 8.39 -1.81 12.91
C ARG A 99 8.26 -0.32 12.59
N CYS A 100 7.08 0.14 12.14
CA CYS A 100 6.81 1.55 11.93
C CYS A 100 6.95 2.34 13.25
N ALA A 101 6.31 1.88 14.34
CA ALA A 101 6.38 2.56 15.64
C ALA A 101 7.80 2.58 16.23
N ILE A 102 8.57 1.49 16.09
CA ILE A 102 9.96 1.42 16.56
C ILE A 102 10.85 2.38 15.75
N ALA A 103 10.70 2.39 14.42
CA ALA A 103 11.47 3.29 13.55
C ALA A 103 11.15 4.76 13.85
N ASP A 104 9.89 5.11 14.08
CA ASP A 104 9.48 6.45 14.49
C ASP A 104 10.09 6.85 15.85
N ALA A 105 10.04 5.95 16.85
CA ALA A 105 10.66 6.19 18.14
C ALA A 105 12.19 6.38 18.03
N LEU A 106 12.88 5.56 17.22
CA LEU A 106 14.32 5.69 17.01
C LEU A 106 14.69 6.98 16.29
N ALA A 107 13.90 7.41 15.30
CA ALA A 107 14.07 8.70 14.64
C ALA A 107 13.92 9.87 15.64
N GLN A 108 12.95 9.79 16.56
CA GLN A 108 12.78 10.78 17.64
C GLN A 108 13.96 10.77 18.62
N VAL A 109 14.49 9.60 19.03
CA VAL A 109 15.70 9.48 19.85
C VAL A 109 16.88 10.21 19.20
N LEU A 110 17.03 10.05 17.89
CA LEU A 110 18.08 10.70 17.10
C LEU A 110 17.77 12.16 16.73
N GLN A 111 16.58 12.67 17.11
CA GLN A 111 16.10 14.02 16.82
C GLN A 111 16.13 14.36 15.32
N MET A 112 15.79 13.40 14.47
CA MET A 112 15.74 13.57 13.02
C MET A 112 14.38 13.17 12.43
N PRO A 113 13.96 13.78 11.30
CA PRO A 113 12.80 13.33 10.57
C PRO A 113 12.97 11.89 10.06
N MET A 114 11.86 11.13 9.97
CA MET A 114 11.87 9.73 9.48
C MET A 114 12.59 9.58 8.13
N VAL A 115 12.38 10.50 7.19
CA VAL A 115 13.03 10.46 5.87
C VAL A 115 14.57 10.51 5.97
N ASP A 116 15.09 11.32 6.89
CA ASP A 116 16.55 11.44 7.11
C ASP A 116 17.06 10.21 7.86
N TYR A 117 16.30 9.71 8.86
CA TYR A 117 16.59 8.47 9.58
C TYR A 117 16.71 7.26 8.65
N LEU A 118 15.75 7.07 7.72
CA LEU A 118 15.78 5.98 6.74
C LEU A 118 17.05 6.02 5.87
N ARG A 119 17.48 7.20 5.47
CA ARG A 119 18.69 7.38 4.65
C ARG A 119 19.97 7.16 5.45
N GLU A 120 20.03 7.67 6.69
CA GLU A 120 21.18 7.53 7.59
C GLU A 120 21.45 6.06 7.95
N LEU A 121 20.41 5.23 8.13
CA LEU A 121 20.56 3.80 8.41
C LEU A 121 21.41 3.04 7.38
N TYR A 122 21.50 3.56 6.17
CA TYR A 122 22.15 2.90 5.02
C TYR A 122 23.15 3.79 4.29
N ASP A 123 23.68 4.81 4.96
CA ASP A 123 24.71 5.74 4.43
C ASP A 123 24.32 6.31 3.05
N HIS A 124 23.03 6.64 2.85
CA HIS A 124 22.55 7.16 1.58
C HIS A 124 22.94 8.64 1.43
N GLU A 125 23.89 8.92 0.57
CA GLU A 125 24.42 10.28 0.35
C GLU A 125 23.35 11.24 -0.23
N GLY A 126 23.54 12.53 0.02
CA GLY A 126 22.70 13.61 -0.48
C GLY A 126 21.46 13.87 0.37
N LYS A 127 20.65 14.84 -0.05
CA LYS A 127 19.39 15.21 0.63
C LYS A 127 18.20 14.61 -0.12
N ALA A 128 17.22 14.10 0.62
CA ALA A 128 15.94 13.70 0.06
C ALA A 128 15.17 14.92 -0.49
N ASP A 129 14.50 14.76 -1.63
CA ASP A 129 13.43 15.67 -1.99
C ASP A 129 12.26 15.42 -1.05
N ARG A 130 11.85 16.43 -0.31
CA ARG A 130 10.75 16.33 0.66
C ARG A 130 9.36 16.55 0.03
N LYS A 131 9.30 16.64 -1.29
CA LYS A 131 8.05 16.71 -2.04
C LYS A 131 7.73 15.33 -2.62
N VAL A 132 6.60 14.78 -2.23
CA VAL A 132 6.08 13.53 -2.77
C VAL A 132 4.87 13.85 -3.62
N GLN A 133 4.89 13.40 -4.87
CA GLN A 133 3.73 13.47 -5.74
C GLN A 133 2.73 12.38 -5.34
N LEU A 134 1.44 12.71 -5.42
CA LEU A 134 0.35 11.80 -5.07
C LEU A 134 -0.53 11.54 -6.29
N TYR A 135 -1.08 10.33 -6.37
CA TYR A 135 -2.23 10.06 -7.22
C TYR A 135 -3.48 9.76 -6.37
N SER A 136 -4.65 10.01 -6.94
CA SER A 136 -5.92 9.85 -6.22
C SER A 136 -6.48 8.44 -6.39
N ASN A 137 -6.56 7.66 -5.31
CA ASN A 137 -7.44 6.49 -5.26
C ASN A 137 -8.88 6.98 -5.03
N ILE A 138 -9.74 6.87 -6.04
CA ILE A 138 -11.16 7.28 -5.96
C ILE A 138 -12.06 6.16 -5.41
N ASN A 139 -11.59 4.91 -5.38
CA ASN A 139 -12.39 3.75 -4.99
C ASN A 139 -12.85 3.82 -3.53
N ARG A 140 -12.00 4.34 -2.64
CA ARG A 140 -12.33 4.44 -1.20
C ARG A 140 -13.47 5.44 -0.94
N ALA A 141 -13.59 6.48 -1.76
CA ALA A 141 -14.70 7.44 -1.71
C ALA A 141 -16.03 6.84 -2.19
N LEU A 142 -15.97 5.80 -3.00
CA LEU A 142 -17.12 5.07 -3.54
C LEU A 142 -17.62 3.93 -2.63
N LYS A 143 -17.11 3.80 -1.40
CA LYS A 143 -17.63 2.90 -0.36
C LYS A 143 -18.76 3.56 0.42
N PRO A 144 -19.69 2.79 1.02
CA PRO A 144 -20.78 3.33 1.82
C PRO A 144 -20.30 4.37 2.84
N ASP A 145 -21.02 5.47 2.99
CA ASP A 145 -20.77 6.53 3.96
C ASP A 145 -21.79 6.52 5.10
N PHE A 146 -21.59 7.31 6.16
CA PHE A 146 -22.52 7.44 7.28
C PHE A 146 -23.90 7.97 6.86
N ASP A 147 -23.95 8.73 5.77
CA ASP A 147 -25.17 9.26 5.18
C ASP A 147 -25.91 8.26 4.28
N GLY A 148 -25.33 7.07 4.04
CA GLY A 148 -25.95 6.00 3.26
C GLY A 148 -25.06 5.42 2.15
N PRO A 149 -25.69 4.69 1.21
CA PRO A 149 -24.96 4.10 0.09
C PRO A 149 -24.44 5.20 -0.85
N VAL A 150 -23.25 4.97 -1.40
CA VAL A 150 -22.65 5.83 -2.42
C VAL A 150 -22.94 5.24 -3.81
N ASP A 151 -23.08 6.12 -4.79
CA ASP A 151 -23.32 5.71 -6.17
C ASP A 151 -22.07 5.05 -6.78
N ARG A 152 -22.15 3.75 -7.08
CA ARG A 152 -21.14 2.97 -7.79
C ARG A 152 -21.52 2.69 -9.25
N SER A 153 -22.47 3.43 -9.80
CA SER A 153 -22.74 3.42 -11.24
C SER A 153 -21.58 4.03 -12.03
N PRO A 154 -21.55 3.91 -13.36
CA PRO A 154 -20.61 4.62 -14.21
C PRO A 154 -20.57 6.13 -13.93
N ASP A 155 -21.72 6.75 -13.66
CA ASP A 155 -21.81 8.19 -13.36
C ASP A 155 -21.12 8.53 -12.02
N GLY A 156 -21.28 7.70 -10.99
CA GLY A 156 -20.58 7.88 -9.70
C GLY A 156 -19.04 7.79 -9.84
N PHE A 157 -18.54 6.88 -10.67
CA PHE A 157 -17.11 6.80 -10.98
C PHE A 157 -16.63 8.03 -11.77
N ALA A 158 -17.42 8.52 -12.74
CA ALA A 158 -17.12 9.73 -13.48
C ALA A 158 -17.07 10.96 -12.55
N GLU A 159 -18.03 11.11 -11.65
CA GLU A 159 -18.07 12.22 -10.68
C GLU A 159 -16.82 12.23 -9.79
N MET A 160 -16.44 11.09 -9.22
CA MET A 160 -15.25 11.00 -8.37
C MET A 160 -13.95 11.25 -9.16
N ALA A 161 -13.86 10.75 -10.39
CA ALA A 161 -12.75 11.03 -11.27
C ALA A 161 -12.64 12.53 -11.60
N GLN A 162 -13.77 13.19 -11.88
CA GLN A 162 -13.82 14.63 -12.12
C GLN A 162 -13.34 15.43 -10.90
N ARG A 163 -13.83 15.10 -9.69
CA ARG A 163 -13.38 15.73 -8.45
C ARG A 163 -11.86 15.62 -8.25
N ALA A 164 -11.27 14.45 -8.54
CA ALA A 164 -9.83 14.28 -8.46
C ALA A 164 -9.08 15.19 -9.45
N MET A 165 -9.56 15.29 -10.68
CA MET A 165 -8.96 16.19 -11.70
C MET A 165 -9.09 17.65 -11.35
N GLU A 166 -10.23 18.09 -10.80
CA GLU A 166 -10.46 19.46 -10.32
C GLU A 166 -9.58 19.81 -9.12
N ALA A 167 -9.27 18.83 -8.26
CA ALA A 167 -8.32 19.01 -7.16
C ALA A 167 -6.83 19.05 -7.61
N GLY A 168 -6.57 18.90 -8.91
CA GLY A 168 -5.24 19.04 -9.51
C GLY A 168 -4.45 17.73 -9.63
N PHE A 169 -5.07 16.57 -9.36
CA PHE A 169 -4.43 15.29 -9.65
C PHE A 169 -4.32 15.07 -11.17
N THR A 170 -3.24 14.47 -11.59
CA THR A 170 -3.01 14.07 -12.99
C THR A 170 -3.26 12.58 -13.22
N THR A 171 -3.40 11.83 -12.14
CA THR A 171 -3.60 10.39 -12.14
C THR A 171 -4.65 10.02 -11.11
N ALA A 172 -5.59 9.15 -11.49
CA ALA A 172 -6.56 8.53 -10.60
C ALA A 172 -6.49 7.00 -10.71
N LYS A 173 -6.80 6.29 -9.61
CA LYS A 173 -6.95 4.83 -9.57
C LYS A 173 -8.34 4.46 -9.11
N CYS A 174 -8.93 3.44 -9.74
CA CYS A 174 -10.20 2.85 -9.32
C CYS A 174 -10.13 1.31 -9.31
N ALA A 175 -11.02 0.69 -8.53
CA ALA A 175 -11.27 -0.75 -8.54
C ALA A 175 -12.73 -0.98 -8.97
N PRO A 176 -12.99 -1.21 -10.27
CA PRO A 176 -14.34 -1.15 -10.83
C PRO A 176 -15.05 -2.51 -10.91
N PHE A 177 -14.38 -3.63 -10.56
CA PHE A 177 -14.84 -4.99 -10.82
C PHE A 177 -15.42 -5.70 -9.59
N ASP A 178 -16.21 -5.04 -8.77
CA ASP A 178 -16.77 -5.63 -7.53
C ASP A 178 -17.62 -6.87 -7.76
N GLU A 179 -18.27 -6.95 -8.91
CA GLU A 179 -19.17 -8.04 -9.30
C GLU A 179 -18.42 -9.29 -9.80
N CYS A 180 -17.12 -9.13 -10.13
CA CYS A 180 -16.30 -10.22 -10.63
C CYS A 180 -15.72 -11.06 -9.49
N MET A 181 -15.70 -12.37 -9.67
CA MET A 181 -15.01 -13.33 -8.80
C MET A 181 -14.77 -14.63 -9.54
N ALA A 182 -13.50 -14.96 -9.76
CA ALA A 182 -13.12 -16.26 -10.30
C ALA A 182 -13.44 -17.41 -9.32
N PRO A 183 -13.68 -18.66 -9.78
CA PRO A 183 -13.66 -19.08 -11.20
C PRO A 183 -14.93 -18.71 -11.95
N PHE A 184 -14.80 -18.42 -13.23
CA PHE A 184 -15.93 -18.08 -14.11
C PHE A 184 -16.49 -19.34 -14.81
N SER A 185 -17.79 -19.32 -15.12
CA SER A 185 -18.48 -20.44 -15.80
C SER A 185 -18.20 -20.50 -17.30
N ASN A 186 -17.76 -19.39 -17.89
CA ASN A 186 -17.48 -19.27 -19.33
C ASN A 186 -16.04 -18.84 -19.54
N SER A 187 -15.39 -19.32 -20.61
CA SER A 187 -14.09 -18.84 -21.04
C SER A 187 -14.17 -17.42 -21.64
N GLY A 188 -13.06 -16.66 -21.54
CA GLY A 188 -12.97 -15.31 -22.05
C GLY A 188 -13.46 -14.24 -21.08
N LEU A 189 -13.90 -13.09 -21.59
CA LEU A 189 -14.33 -11.98 -20.76
C LEU A 189 -15.63 -12.34 -20.02
N PRO A 190 -15.66 -12.28 -18.66
CA PRO A 190 -16.85 -12.55 -17.87
C PRO A 190 -17.93 -11.49 -18.13
N ARG A 191 -19.20 -11.91 -18.18
CA ARG A 191 -20.31 -10.97 -18.35
C ARG A 191 -20.33 -9.91 -17.22
N ASP A 192 -19.95 -10.31 -16.00
CA ASP A 192 -19.93 -9.42 -14.84
C ASP A 192 -18.85 -8.33 -14.93
N ALA A 193 -17.89 -8.45 -15.86
CA ALA A 193 -16.89 -7.42 -16.13
C ALA A 193 -17.45 -6.20 -16.92
N GLU A 194 -18.58 -6.34 -17.62
CA GLU A 194 -19.17 -5.27 -18.45
C GLU A 194 -19.45 -4.00 -17.66
N ILE A 195 -20.06 -4.12 -16.47
CA ILE A 195 -20.31 -2.94 -15.63
C ILE A 195 -19.02 -2.26 -15.18
N GLY A 196 -17.98 -3.04 -14.92
CA GLY A 196 -16.64 -2.51 -14.59
C GLY A 196 -16.03 -1.75 -15.77
N LEU A 197 -16.16 -2.26 -16.98
CA LEU A 197 -15.71 -1.57 -18.20
C LEU A 197 -16.50 -0.28 -18.45
N ASP A 198 -17.80 -0.26 -18.18
CA ASP A 198 -18.62 0.95 -18.30
C ASP A 198 -18.20 2.02 -17.28
N ARG A 199 -17.85 1.63 -16.04
CA ARG A 199 -17.26 2.51 -15.01
C ARG A 199 -15.94 3.11 -15.47
N ILE A 200 -15.07 2.29 -16.07
CA ILE A 200 -13.77 2.73 -16.61
C ILE A 200 -13.96 3.73 -17.75
N ARG A 201 -14.84 3.41 -18.71
CA ARG A 201 -15.11 4.29 -19.86
C ARG A 201 -15.65 5.64 -19.40
N ALA A 202 -16.58 5.65 -18.44
CA ALA A 202 -17.15 6.86 -17.87
C ALA A 202 -16.10 7.71 -17.13
N ALA A 203 -15.30 7.10 -16.26
CA ALA A 203 -14.21 7.79 -15.56
C ALA A 203 -13.17 8.33 -16.55
N LYS A 204 -12.74 7.53 -17.54
CA LYS A 204 -11.75 7.95 -18.53
C LYS A 204 -12.25 9.09 -19.41
N ALA A 205 -13.53 9.13 -19.73
CA ALA A 205 -14.13 10.21 -20.53
C ALA A 205 -13.96 11.60 -19.86
N VAL A 206 -14.07 11.68 -18.53
CA VAL A 206 -13.88 12.94 -17.78
C VAL A 206 -12.41 13.22 -17.44
N ILE A 207 -11.59 12.19 -17.26
CA ILE A 207 -10.13 12.33 -17.05
C ILE A 207 -9.45 12.90 -18.31
N GLY A 208 -9.90 12.48 -19.48
CA GLY A 208 -9.38 12.92 -20.77
C GLY A 208 -8.07 12.21 -21.19
N PRO A 209 -7.55 12.53 -22.39
CA PRO A 209 -6.42 11.81 -22.97
C PRO A 209 -5.06 12.13 -22.31
N ASP A 210 -4.89 13.33 -21.78
CA ASP A 210 -3.60 13.83 -21.25
C ASP A 210 -3.33 13.41 -19.81
N ARG A 211 -4.27 12.70 -19.18
CA ARG A 211 -4.20 12.25 -17.79
C ARG A 211 -4.41 10.76 -17.69
N THR A 212 -4.00 10.17 -16.58
CA THR A 212 -3.93 8.72 -16.42
C THR A 212 -5.05 8.19 -15.53
N LEU A 213 -5.72 7.13 -15.98
CA LEU A 213 -6.55 6.26 -15.15
C LEU A 213 -5.84 4.93 -14.94
N LEU A 214 -5.71 4.50 -13.69
CA LEU A 214 -5.16 3.23 -13.27
C LEU A 214 -6.31 2.33 -12.82
N VAL A 215 -6.20 1.03 -13.10
CA VAL A 215 -7.25 0.06 -12.76
C VAL A 215 -6.67 -1.05 -11.92
N ASP A 216 -7.30 -1.25 -10.75
CA ASP A 216 -7.01 -2.31 -9.81
C ASP A 216 -8.12 -3.37 -9.89
N CYS A 217 -7.73 -4.62 -10.07
CA CYS A 217 -8.63 -5.75 -10.20
C CYS A 217 -8.79 -6.55 -8.90
N HIS A 218 -8.01 -6.25 -7.85
CA HIS A 218 -8.10 -6.94 -6.55
C HIS A 218 -8.06 -8.48 -6.68
N SER A 219 -7.25 -9.02 -7.60
CA SER A 219 -7.08 -10.46 -7.84
C SER A 219 -8.39 -11.22 -8.15
N ARG A 220 -9.35 -10.56 -8.82
CA ARG A 220 -10.69 -11.11 -9.06
C ARG A 220 -10.82 -11.99 -10.29
N PHE A 221 -9.79 -12.05 -11.13
CA PHE A 221 -9.80 -12.79 -12.39
C PHE A 221 -8.98 -14.08 -12.29
N ASP A 222 -9.13 -14.93 -13.28
CA ASP A 222 -8.24 -16.05 -13.60
C ASP A 222 -7.44 -15.76 -14.87
N LEU A 223 -6.53 -16.64 -15.24
CA LEU A 223 -5.66 -16.45 -16.39
C LEU A 223 -6.44 -16.16 -17.70
N GLU A 224 -7.51 -16.92 -17.98
CA GLU A 224 -8.25 -16.76 -19.23
C GLU A 224 -9.02 -15.44 -19.28
N SER A 225 -9.70 -15.11 -18.21
CA SER A 225 -10.49 -13.89 -18.12
C SER A 225 -9.61 -12.64 -18.06
N ALA A 226 -8.46 -12.70 -17.37
CA ALA A 226 -7.48 -11.61 -17.36
C ALA A 226 -6.90 -11.32 -18.74
N LEU A 227 -6.55 -12.38 -19.50
CA LEU A 227 -6.09 -12.24 -20.89
C LEU A 227 -7.17 -11.68 -21.83
N ALA A 228 -8.45 -11.96 -21.56
CA ALA A 228 -9.56 -11.40 -22.32
C ALA A 228 -9.87 -9.94 -21.91
N LEU A 229 -9.59 -9.55 -20.67
CA LEU A 229 -9.83 -8.21 -20.12
C LEU A 229 -8.79 -7.19 -20.60
N GLU A 230 -7.52 -7.59 -20.73
CA GLU A 230 -6.41 -6.66 -21.05
C GLU A 230 -6.66 -5.81 -22.32
N PRO A 231 -7.10 -6.37 -23.46
CA PRO A 231 -7.37 -5.56 -24.65
C PRO A 231 -8.46 -4.50 -24.45
N GLU A 232 -9.48 -4.79 -23.63
CA GLU A 232 -10.55 -3.85 -23.30
C GLU A 232 -10.05 -2.67 -22.45
N LEU A 233 -9.18 -2.95 -21.47
CA LEU A 233 -8.54 -1.92 -20.66
C LEU A 233 -7.62 -1.04 -21.50
N ARG A 234 -6.84 -1.63 -22.37
CA ARG A 234 -5.92 -0.93 -23.27
C ARG A 234 -6.68 -0.05 -24.25
N GLU A 235 -7.78 -0.53 -24.86
CA GLU A 235 -8.65 0.26 -25.73
C GLU A 235 -9.30 1.42 -24.97
N ALA A 236 -9.68 1.22 -23.70
CA ALA A 236 -10.20 2.26 -22.85
C ALA A 236 -9.13 3.29 -22.43
N GLY A 237 -7.85 3.08 -22.72
CA GLY A 237 -6.75 3.98 -22.41
C GLY A 237 -6.36 3.98 -20.93
N VAL A 238 -6.44 2.81 -20.28
CA VAL A 238 -5.97 2.58 -18.91
C VAL A 238 -4.44 2.58 -18.87
N GLY A 239 -3.86 3.17 -17.82
CA GLY A 239 -2.40 3.34 -17.69
C GLY A 239 -1.67 2.10 -17.18
N TRP A 240 -2.28 1.33 -16.26
CA TRP A 240 -1.76 0.04 -15.82
C TRP A 240 -2.88 -0.95 -15.45
N PHE A 241 -2.52 -2.23 -15.41
CA PHE A 241 -3.37 -3.36 -15.07
C PHE A 241 -2.86 -3.94 -13.74
N GLU A 242 -3.52 -3.57 -12.64
CA GLU A 242 -3.10 -3.95 -11.30
C GLU A 242 -3.81 -5.21 -10.84
N GLU A 243 -3.04 -6.19 -10.39
CA GLU A 243 -3.50 -7.43 -9.78
C GLU A 243 -4.72 -8.09 -10.45
N PRO A 244 -4.65 -8.45 -11.75
CA PRO A 244 -5.71 -9.27 -12.33
C PRO A 244 -5.86 -10.61 -11.61
N VAL A 245 -4.72 -11.22 -11.22
CA VAL A 245 -4.59 -12.40 -10.37
C VAL A 245 -3.63 -12.10 -9.24
N ASP A 246 -3.65 -12.91 -8.18
CA ASP A 246 -2.78 -12.72 -7.01
C ASP A 246 -1.28 -12.91 -7.38
N PRO A 247 -0.46 -11.86 -7.26
CA PRO A 247 0.95 -11.92 -7.67
C PRO A 247 1.83 -12.80 -6.78
N ILE A 248 1.37 -13.18 -5.60
CA ILE A 248 2.12 -14.00 -4.64
C ILE A 248 1.83 -15.49 -4.87
N THR A 249 0.56 -15.85 -4.99
CA THR A 249 0.12 -17.24 -5.11
C THR A 249 -0.05 -17.71 -6.55
N MET A 250 -0.17 -16.78 -7.51
CA MET A 250 -0.38 -17.05 -8.94
C MET A 250 0.67 -16.33 -9.81
N ALA A 251 1.93 -16.30 -9.36
CA ALA A 251 3.02 -15.61 -10.06
C ALA A 251 3.29 -16.18 -11.46
N ASP A 252 3.13 -17.49 -11.66
CA ASP A 252 3.31 -18.13 -12.98
C ASP A 252 2.22 -17.70 -13.97
N GLU A 253 0.96 -17.62 -13.54
CA GLU A 253 -0.15 -17.12 -14.34
C GLU A 253 0.03 -15.63 -14.64
N LEU A 254 0.43 -14.85 -13.66
CA LEU A 254 0.67 -13.41 -13.83
C LEU A 254 1.79 -13.14 -14.83
N ARG A 255 2.87 -13.94 -14.82
CA ARG A 255 3.94 -13.87 -15.83
C ARG A 255 3.41 -14.18 -17.23
N ILE A 256 2.52 -15.19 -17.39
CA ILE A 256 1.89 -15.48 -18.68
C ILE A 256 1.02 -14.31 -19.16
N ILE A 257 0.29 -13.66 -18.24
CA ILE A 257 -0.50 -12.47 -18.56
C ILE A 257 0.45 -11.35 -19.01
N ARG A 258 1.49 -11.06 -18.24
CA ARG A 258 2.47 -10.00 -18.53
C ARG A 258 3.17 -10.20 -19.87
N ASP A 259 3.57 -11.44 -20.20
CA ASP A 259 4.23 -11.76 -21.48
C ASP A 259 3.34 -11.49 -22.71
N LYS A 260 2.03 -11.46 -22.54
CA LYS A 260 1.04 -11.24 -23.60
C LYS A 260 0.42 -9.85 -23.56
N ALA A 261 0.44 -9.20 -22.38
CA ALA A 261 -0.12 -7.87 -22.22
C ALA A 261 0.76 -6.82 -22.89
N GLU A 262 0.12 -5.85 -23.51
CA GLU A 262 0.76 -4.63 -24.03
C GLU A 262 0.63 -3.46 -23.04
N MET A 263 0.25 -3.76 -21.78
CA MET A 263 0.04 -2.79 -20.71
C MET A 263 1.07 -2.99 -19.59
N THR A 264 1.34 -1.93 -18.85
CA THR A 264 2.11 -2.00 -17.60
C THR A 264 1.36 -2.85 -16.56
N MET A 265 2.03 -3.85 -16.00
CA MET A 265 1.51 -4.72 -14.95
C MET A 265 1.97 -4.22 -13.58
N ALA A 266 1.04 -4.03 -12.64
CA ALA A 266 1.33 -3.56 -11.29
C ALA A 266 0.76 -4.51 -10.23
N GLY A 267 1.30 -4.48 -8.98
CA GLY A 267 0.73 -5.26 -7.88
C GLY A 267 1.69 -5.63 -6.76
N ALA A 268 1.35 -6.66 -6.01
CA ALA A 268 2.01 -7.19 -4.81
C ALA A 268 1.84 -6.30 -3.57
N GLU A 269 0.67 -5.67 -3.40
CA GLU A 269 0.37 -4.80 -2.27
C GLU A 269 0.48 -5.49 -0.90
N MET A 270 0.19 -6.79 -0.84
CA MET A 270 0.26 -7.61 0.39
C MET A 270 1.60 -8.32 0.59
N GLY A 271 2.59 -8.05 -0.25
CA GLY A 271 3.91 -8.67 -0.18
C GLY A 271 4.69 -8.26 1.07
N TYR A 272 5.52 -9.18 1.60
CA TYR A 272 6.40 -8.92 2.73
C TYR A 272 7.88 -9.10 2.34
N GLY A 273 8.72 -8.14 2.74
CA GLY A 273 10.17 -8.22 2.65
C GLY A 273 10.75 -7.94 1.25
N VAL A 274 11.92 -7.32 1.22
CA VAL A 274 12.59 -6.88 -0.01
C VAL A 274 12.85 -8.02 -1.01
N ASP A 275 13.13 -9.22 -0.52
CA ASP A 275 13.48 -10.36 -1.37
C ASP A 275 12.31 -10.82 -2.25
N LEU A 276 11.06 -10.76 -1.75
CA LEU A 276 9.88 -11.05 -2.54
C LEU A 276 9.73 -10.07 -3.71
N PHE A 277 9.79 -8.77 -3.43
CA PHE A 277 9.62 -7.75 -4.48
C PHE A 277 10.75 -7.81 -5.52
N LYS A 278 11.97 -8.06 -5.06
CA LYS A 278 13.12 -8.27 -5.93
C LYS A 278 12.92 -9.48 -6.85
N LYS A 279 12.43 -10.59 -6.32
CA LYS A 279 12.13 -11.80 -7.09
C LYS A 279 11.08 -11.53 -8.17
N LEU A 280 9.97 -10.86 -7.83
CA LEU A 280 8.92 -10.54 -8.79
C LEU A 280 9.43 -9.70 -9.98
N MET A 281 10.37 -8.78 -9.72
CA MET A 281 11.02 -7.97 -10.77
C MET A 281 12.05 -8.76 -11.57
N GLU A 282 12.88 -9.57 -10.93
CA GLU A 282 13.92 -10.37 -11.59
C GLU A 282 13.35 -11.51 -12.46
N GLU A 283 12.19 -12.03 -12.09
CA GLU A 283 11.45 -13.05 -12.84
C GLU A 283 10.47 -12.48 -13.87
N ASP A 284 10.50 -11.16 -14.09
CA ASP A 284 9.61 -10.46 -15.03
C ASP A 284 8.11 -10.72 -14.76
N VAL A 285 7.70 -10.79 -13.50
CA VAL A 285 6.29 -11.00 -13.11
C VAL A 285 5.50 -9.70 -13.18
N LEU A 286 6.10 -8.58 -12.75
CA LEU A 286 5.52 -7.25 -12.72
C LEU A 286 6.46 -6.22 -13.34
N ASP A 287 5.90 -5.10 -13.80
CA ASP A 287 6.65 -3.90 -14.20
C ASP A 287 6.75 -2.91 -13.03
N VAL A 288 5.70 -2.86 -12.19
CA VAL A 288 5.60 -1.98 -11.01
C VAL A 288 5.19 -2.80 -9.80
N VAL A 289 6.03 -2.82 -8.78
CA VAL A 289 5.68 -3.39 -7.48
C VAL A 289 5.08 -2.33 -6.56
N MET A 290 4.13 -2.75 -5.72
CA MET A 290 3.32 -1.83 -4.92
C MET A 290 3.39 -2.14 -3.42
N PRO A 291 4.57 -2.01 -2.76
CA PRO A 291 4.67 -2.29 -1.33
C PRO A 291 3.78 -1.34 -0.50
N ASP A 292 3.11 -1.88 0.51
CA ASP A 292 2.38 -1.11 1.53
C ASP A 292 3.11 -1.21 2.87
N VAL A 293 3.37 -0.08 3.52
CA VAL A 293 4.05 -0.05 4.83
C VAL A 293 3.35 -0.88 5.90
N LYS A 294 2.05 -1.17 5.72
CA LYS A 294 1.29 -2.04 6.63
C LYS A 294 1.63 -3.52 6.49
N PHE A 295 2.06 -3.95 5.31
CA PHE A 295 2.26 -5.37 4.98
C PHE A 295 3.72 -5.70 4.73
N CYS A 296 4.47 -4.81 4.07
CA CYS A 296 5.80 -5.10 3.56
C CYS A 296 6.92 -5.16 4.61
N GLY A 297 6.65 -4.80 5.87
CA GLY A 297 7.64 -4.71 6.93
C GLY A 297 7.92 -3.28 7.41
N GLY A 298 6.98 -2.35 7.19
CA GLY A 298 7.08 -0.97 7.65
C GLY A 298 7.95 -0.07 6.76
N PRO A 299 8.21 1.19 7.20
CA PRO A 299 8.86 2.20 6.36
C PRO A 299 10.34 1.91 6.06
N VAL A 300 11.03 1.18 6.94
CA VAL A 300 12.45 0.78 6.71
C VAL A 300 12.53 -0.23 5.57
N GLU A 301 11.66 -1.23 5.58
CA GLU A 301 11.60 -2.24 4.52
C GLU A 301 11.13 -1.62 3.19
N ALA A 302 10.10 -0.75 3.23
CA ALA A 302 9.63 -0.02 2.06
C ALA A 302 10.75 0.84 1.43
N TYR A 303 11.55 1.50 2.26
CA TYR A 303 12.74 2.22 1.80
C TYR A 303 13.76 1.29 1.12
N LEU A 304 14.02 0.11 1.72
CA LEU A 304 14.95 -0.87 1.15
C LEU A 304 14.46 -1.39 -0.20
N ILE A 305 13.16 -1.70 -0.32
CA ILE A 305 12.55 -2.12 -1.60
C ILE A 305 12.83 -1.06 -2.67
N GLY A 306 12.48 0.20 -2.40
CA GLY A 306 12.73 1.29 -3.36
C GLY A 306 14.21 1.49 -3.68
N ARG A 307 15.08 1.46 -2.67
CA ARG A 307 16.54 1.61 -2.83
C ARG A 307 17.16 0.51 -3.69
N GLU A 308 16.68 -0.72 -3.58
CA GLU A 308 17.20 -1.85 -4.36
C GLU A 308 16.64 -1.89 -5.78
N LEU A 309 15.37 -1.50 -5.97
CA LEU A 309 14.68 -1.68 -7.26
C LEU A 309 14.77 -0.45 -8.18
N GLU A 310 14.53 0.77 -7.69
CA GLU A 310 14.50 1.99 -8.52
C GLU A 310 15.79 2.25 -9.33
N PRO A 311 17.00 1.99 -8.81
CA PRO A 311 18.21 2.16 -9.60
C PRO A 311 18.37 1.16 -10.75
N ARG A 312 17.80 -0.05 -10.62
CA ARG A 312 17.85 -1.11 -11.64
C ARG A 312 16.69 -1.01 -12.63
N TRP A 313 15.51 -0.70 -12.13
CA TRP A 313 14.25 -0.58 -12.89
C TRP A 313 13.57 0.74 -12.56
N LYS A 314 13.99 1.79 -13.24
CA LYS A 314 13.46 3.13 -12.99
C LYS A 314 11.94 3.18 -13.20
N GLY A 315 11.21 3.68 -12.21
CA GLY A 315 9.75 3.73 -12.25
C GLY A 315 9.10 2.37 -11.95
N SER A 316 9.76 1.53 -11.15
CA SER A 316 9.28 0.19 -10.79
C SER A 316 8.63 0.11 -9.41
N VAL A 317 8.66 1.18 -8.59
CA VAL A 317 8.10 1.17 -7.24
C VAL A 317 7.08 2.29 -7.07
N SER A 318 5.82 1.93 -6.84
CA SER A 318 4.74 2.83 -6.44
C SER A 318 4.18 2.36 -5.10
N MET A 319 4.26 3.19 -4.05
CA MET A 319 3.77 2.77 -2.75
C MET A 319 2.23 2.68 -2.77
N HIS A 320 1.69 1.51 -2.39
CA HIS A 320 0.27 1.30 -2.13
C HIS A 320 -0.11 1.95 -0.79
N CYS A 321 -1.15 2.78 -0.77
CA CYS A 321 -1.59 3.44 0.46
C CYS A 321 -3.05 3.91 0.44
N PRO A 322 -4.05 3.03 0.37
CA PRO A 322 -5.46 3.38 0.57
C PRO A 322 -5.82 3.43 2.07
N SER A 323 -4.87 3.81 2.93
CA SER A 323 -4.91 3.65 4.38
C SER A 323 -5.09 4.98 5.12
N GLY A 324 -5.06 4.92 6.45
CA GLY A 324 -5.20 6.08 7.32
C GLY A 324 -3.96 7.00 7.31
N PRO A 325 -3.99 8.07 8.12
CA PRO A 325 -3.00 9.14 8.04
C PRO A 325 -1.59 8.74 8.46
N LEU A 326 -1.42 7.80 9.40
CA LEU A 326 -0.08 7.39 9.84
C LEU A 326 0.61 6.53 8.78
N SER A 327 -0.13 5.60 8.13
CA SER A 327 0.38 4.84 7.00
C SER A 327 0.75 5.74 5.82
N LEU A 328 -0.06 6.75 5.52
CA LEU A 328 0.24 7.72 4.46
C LEU A 328 1.54 8.49 4.76
N LEU A 329 1.72 8.97 5.98
CA LEU A 329 2.94 9.68 6.38
C LEU A 329 4.18 8.77 6.31
N ALA A 330 4.07 7.54 6.80
CA ALA A 330 5.16 6.56 6.75
C ALA A 330 5.54 6.22 5.29
N SER A 331 4.54 6.00 4.43
CA SER A 331 4.72 5.77 2.99
C SER A 331 5.35 6.98 2.30
N ALA A 332 4.92 8.21 2.64
CA ALA A 332 5.51 9.42 2.09
C ALA A 332 6.98 9.60 2.49
N HIS A 333 7.34 9.28 3.74
CA HIS A 333 8.73 9.31 4.19
C HIS A 333 9.60 8.28 3.44
N ALA A 334 9.12 7.05 3.27
CA ALA A 334 9.82 6.02 2.50
C ALA A 334 9.98 6.45 1.03
N THR A 335 8.89 6.89 0.38
CA THR A 335 8.86 7.38 -1.01
C THR A 335 9.87 8.49 -1.24
N ALA A 336 9.92 9.49 -0.35
CA ALA A 336 10.89 10.58 -0.41
C ALA A 336 12.33 10.09 -0.18
N ALA A 337 12.52 9.13 0.72
CA ALA A 337 13.83 8.63 1.09
C ALA A 337 14.52 7.84 -0.04
N PHE A 338 13.81 6.99 -0.76
CA PHE A 338 14.37 6.27 -1.91
C PHE A 338 14.29 7.06 -3.24
N GLY A 339 13.50 8.14 -3.29
CA GLY A 339 13.39 9.00 -4.45
C GLY A 339 12.55 8.40 -5.57
N ALA A 340 11.33 7.96 -5.24
CA ALA A 340 10.38 7.40 -6.20
C ALA A 340 10.12 8.33 -7.39
N THR A 341 10.00 7.73 -8.56
CA THR A 341 9.65 8.44 -9.79
C THR A 341 8.16 8.32 -10.15
N ILE A 342 7.46 7.34 -9.53
CA ILE A 342 6.00 7.17 -9.63
C ILE A 342 5.34 7.81 -8.39
N PRO A 343 4.20 8.50 -8.54
CA PRO A 343 3.48 9.09 -7.41
C PRO A 343 3.01 8.04 -6.39
N LEU A 344 2.95 8.43 -5.11
CA LEU A 344 2.38 7.65 -4.01
C LEU A 344 0.85 7.66 -4.07
N GLU A 345 0.23 6.53 -3.78
CA GLU A 345 -1.22 6.41 -3.64
C GLU A 345 -1.78 7.21 -2.47
N HIS A 346 -2.95 7.81 -2.67
CA HIS A 346 -3.69 8.49 -1.63
C HIS A 346 -5.21 8.38 -1.79
N ALA A 347 -5.89 7.80 -0.79
CA ALA A 347 -7.35 7.74 -0.70
C ALA A 347 -7.93 9.10 -0.24
N VAL A 348 -7.78 10.14 -1.07
CA VAL A 348 -8.00 11.55 -0.70
C VAL A 348 -9.43 11.83 -0.22
N TYR A 349 -10.43 11.17 -0.81
CA TYR A 349 -11.85 11.41 -0.52
C TYR A 349 -12.48 10.33 0.38
N GLU A 350 -11.68 9.47 1.02
CA GLU A 350 -12.22 8.44 1.92
C GLU A 350 -12.93 9.06 3.13
N ALA A 351 -12.40 10.15 3.67
CA ALA A 351 -12.97 10.89 4.78
C ALA A 351 -12.75 12.38 4.56
N GLU A 352 -13.80 13.09 4.16
CA GLU A 352 -13.71 14.52 3.80
C GLU A 352 -13.24 15.41 4.96
N TRP A 353 -13.66 15.09 6.19
CA TRP A 353 -13.23 15.78 7.40
C TRP A 353 -11.72 15.67 7.68
N ARG A 354 -11.01 14.73 7.04
CA ARG A 354 -9.55 14.57 7.15
C ARG A 354 -8.77 15.79 6.62
N HIS A 355 -9.36 16.53 5.69
CA HIS A 355 -8.74 17.66 5.01
C HIS A 355 -9.35 19.01 5.42
N GLY A 356 -10.38 18.96 6.28
CA GLY A 356 -11.09 20.14 6.74
C GLY A 356 -10.56 20.61 8.08
N SER A 357 -9.80 21.67 8.06
CA SER A 357 -9.82 22.77 9.07
C SER A 357 -8.79 23.80 8.68
#